data_34d45f78f59c4dc0c92b15f8fe619a20
#
_entry.id   34d45f78f59c4dc0c92b15f8fe619a20
#
_cell.length_a   1.000
_cell.length_b   1.000
_cell.length_c   1.000
_cell.angle_alpha   90.00
_cell.angle_beta   90.00
_cell.angle_gamma   90.00
#
_symmetry.space_group_name_H-M   'P 1'
#
loop_
_entity.id
_entity.type
_entity.pdbx_description
1 polymer ?
#
loop_
_entity_poly.entity_id
_entity_poly.type
_entity_poly.pdbx_seq_one_letter_code
_entity_poly.pdbx_strand_id
1 'polypeptide(L)'
;IVLRVLRVYGQRSGDGVFVYVAAGWNRDGLALRAMNWLLRRQPLGDRSLLLVLSDASPNDDQPIPLPGLPVGGHGYTGERGIADTAAEAARLRLQGVTPVCIFTGTDREVPAARRIYGAAMTRIPSVGWFADAVTKLLQDQLRKE
;
A
#
# COMPACT_ATOMS: atom_id res chain seq x y z
N ILE A 1 10.15 1.92 -12.99
CA ILE A 1 9.89 1.79 -11.54
C ILE A 1 11.12 1.14 -10.93
N VAL A 2 11.72 1.79 -9.95
CA VAL A 2 12.79 1.19 -9.13
C VAL A 2 12.16 0.69 -7.84
N LEU A 3 12.14 -0.61 -7.66
CA LEU A 3 11.71 -1.24 -6.42
C LEU A 3 12.94 -1.50 -5.55
N ARG A 4 12.98 -0.89 -4.38
CA ARG A 4 14.05 -1.13 -3.42
C ARG A 4 13.58 -2.14 -2.38
N VAL A 5 14.15 -3.33 -2.42
CA VAL A 5 13.93 -4.33 -1.37
C VAL A 5 14.81 -3.97 -0.19
N LEU A 6 14.21 -3.64 0.95
CA LEU A 6 14.94 -3.27 2.16
C LEU A 6 15.34 -4.51 2.98
N ARG A 7 14.49 -5.54 2.97
CA ARG A 7 14.74 -6.79 3.67
C ARG A 7 13.97 -7.93 3.02
N VAL A 8 14.56 -9.10 2.96
CA VAL A 8 13.92 -10.33 2.50
C VAL A 8 13.64 -11.26 3.67
N TYR A 9 12.70 -12.20 3.49
CA TYR A 9 12.41 -13.22 4.50
C TYR A 9 13.67 -14.04 4.82
N GLY A 10 13.90 -14.30 6.10
CA GLY A 10 15.06 -15.03 6.59
C GLY A 10 16.32 -14.19 6.82
N GLN A 11 16.38 -12.95 6.37
CA GLN A 11 17.49 -12.05 6.63
C GLN A 11 17.54 -11.67 8.12
N ARG A 12 18.71 -11.78 8.76
CA ARG A 12 18.89 -11.46 10.18
C ARG A 12 18.83 -9.96 10.42
N SER A 13 18.37 -9.58 11.62
CA SER A 13 18.41 -8.19 12.09
C SER A 13 19.86 -7.73 12.20
N GLY A 14 20.19 -6.57 11.62
CA GLY A 14 21.55 -6.02 11.66
C GLY A 14 22.37 -6.14 10.38
N ASP A 15 21.92 -6.90 9.38
CA ASP A 15 22.63 -7.07 8.10
C ASP A 15 22.59 -5.84 7.17
N GLY A 16 22.07 -4.71 7.65
CA GLY A 16 22.04 -3.46 6.89
C GLY A 16 21.52 -2.28 7.69
N VAL A 17 22.03 -1.10 7.40
CA VAL A 17 21.51 0.16 7.91
C VAL A 17 20.42 0.65 6.97
N PHE A 18 19.21 0.81 7.47
CA PHE A 18 18.11 1.41 6.70
C PHE A 18 18.23 2.93 6.75
N VAL A 19 18.61 3.52 5.63
CA VAL A 19 18.44 4.95 5.45
C VAL A 19 17.16 5.15 4.63
N TYR A 20 16.11 5.62 5.27
CA TYR A 20 14.85 5.96 4.64
C TYR A 20 14.69 7.46 4.60
N VAL A 21 14.52 8.01 3.40
CA VAL A 21 14.27 9.44 3.19
C VAL A 21 12.92 9.57 2.51
N ALA A 22 12.00 10.33 3.11
CA ALA A 22 10.75 10.71 2.50
C ALA A 22 11.03 11.71 1.37
N ALA A 23 10.65 11.37 0.13
CA ALA A 23 10.93 12.17 -1.06
C ALA A 23 9.78 13.11 -1.46
N GLY A 24 8.67 13.10 -0.73
CA GLY A 24 7.54 14.01 -0.94
C GLY A 24 6.54 13.58 -2.02
N TRP A 25 6.88 12.62 -2.89
CA TRP A 25 5.97 12.09 -3.91
C TRP A 25 5.68 10.62 -3.67
N ASN A 26 4.40 10.25 -3.81
CA ASN A 26 4.00 8.86 -3.65
C ASN A 26 2.96 8.43 -4.69
N ARG A 27 3.14 7.24 -5.23
CA ARG A 27 2.24 6.58 -6.19
C ARG A 27 1.79 5.24 -5.62
N ASP A 28 0.86 5.29 -4.70
CA ASP A 28 0.42 4.10 -3.95
C ASP A 28 -0.09 2.98 -4.87
N GLY A 29 -0.86 3.31 -5.91
CA GLY A 29 -1.32 2.34 -6.89
C GLY A 29 -0.17 1.65 -7.63
N LEU A 30 0.90 2.38 -7.99
CA LEU A 30 2.09 1.76 -8.60
C LEU A 30 2.84 0.85 -7.62
N ALA A 31 2.88 1.22 -6.34
CA ALA A 31 3.47 0.37 -5.31
C ALA A 31 2.69 -0.93 -5.16
N LEU A 32 1.35 -0.87 -5.09
CA LEU A 32 0.49 -2.06 -5.05
C LEU A 32 0.63 -2.92 -6.30
N ARG A 33 0.74 -2.32 -7.49
CA ARG A 33 0.97 -3.02 -8.76
C ARG A 33 2.32 -3.74 -8.77
N ALA A 34 3.37 -3.10 -8.27
CA ALA A 34 4.69 -3.72 -8.15
C ALA A 34 4.66 -4.90 -7.16
N MET A 35 3.99 -4.75 -6.01
CA MET A 35 3.81 -5.84 -5.06
C MET A 35 3.01 -7.00 -5.65
N ASN A 36 1.94 -6.71 -6.39
CA ASN A 36 1.17 -7.73 -7.10
C ASN A 36 2.05 -8.53 -8.08
N TRP A 37 2.91 -7.84 -8.85
CA TRP A 37 3.84 -8.49 -9.77
C TRP A 37 4.87 -9.39 -9.04
N LEU A 38 5.37 -8.98 -7.87
CA LEU A 38 6.26 -9.80 -7.05
C LEU A 38 5.55 -11.02 -6.47
N LEU A 39 4.36 -10.83 -5.92
CA LEU A 39 3.60 -11.88 -5.25
C LEU A 39 3.16 -12.99 -6.21
N ARG A 40 2.88 -12.67 -7.48
CA ARG A 40 2.57 -13.68 -8.52
C ARG A 40 3.68 -14.71 -8.75
N ARG A 41 4.88 -14.44 -8.30
CA ARG A 41 6.04 -15.32 -8.45
C ARG A 41 6.33 -16.14 -7.20
N GLN A 42 5.54 -15.95 -6.17
CA GLN A 42 5.66 -16.66 -4.90
C GLN A 42 4.49 -17.62 -4.73
N PRO A 43 4.70 -18.79 -4.12
CA PRO A 43 3.58 -19.61 -3.69
C PRO A 43 2.80 -18.83 -2.63
N LEU A 44 1.57 -18.45 -2.96
CA LEU A 44 0.66 -17.83 -2.02
C LEU A 44 0.02 -18.94 -1.19
N GLY A 45 -0.02 -18.76 0.13
CA GLY A 45 -0.82 -19.60 1.00
C GLY A 45 -2.32 -19.32 0.83
N ASP A 46 -3.15 -20.08 1.51
CA ASP A 46 -4.63 -19.94 1.48
C ASP A 46 -5.08 -18.52 1.88
N ARG A 47 -4.28 -17.83 2.69
CA ARG A 47 -4.51 -16.45 3.12
C ARG A 47 -3.22 -15.66 2.99
N SER A 48 -3.23 -14.67 2.12
CA SER A 48 -2.11 -13.76 1.92
C SER A 48 -2.52 -12.35 2.28
N LEU A 49 -1.79 -11.73 3.21
CA LEU A 49 -2.01 -10.36 3.65
C LEU A 49 -0.86 -9.47 3.16
N LEU A 50 -1.20 -8.32 2.59
CA LEU A 50 -0.26 -7.26 2.26
C LEU A 50 -0.47 -6.10 3.23
N LEU A 51 0.45 -5.94 4.18
CA LEU A 51 0.39 -4.81 5.11
C LEU A 51 0.90 -3.56 4.42
N VAL A 52 0.07 -2.52 4.40
CA VAL A 52 0.36 -1.23 3.80
C VAL A 52 0.36 -0.15 4.88
N LEU A 53 1.42 0.63 4.98
CA LEU A 53 1.48 1.84 5.80
C LEU A 53 1.29 3.04 4.87
N SER A 54 0.17 3.77 5.02
CA SER A 54 -0.18 4.87 4.11
C SER A 54 -1.09 5.90 4.79
N ASP A 55 -0.96 7.15 4.35
CA ASP A 55 -1.89 8.24 4.65
C ASP A 55 -3.07 8.30 3.67
N ALA A 56 -3.11 7.39 2.68
CA ALA A 56 -4.10 7.34 1.60
C ALA A 56 -4.22 8.66 0.80
N SER A 57 -3.14 9.42 0.73
CA SER A 57 -3.03 10.68 -0.01
C SER A 57 -2.01 10.55 -1.15
N PRO A 58 -2.30 9.75 -2.19
CA PRO A 58 -1.38 9.61 -3.31
C PRO A 58 -1.18 10.96 -3.98
N ASN A 59 0.07 11.38 -4.07
CA ASN A 59 0.43 12.70 -4.55
C ASN A 59 1.73 12.67 -5.35
N ASP A 60 1.61 12.72 -6.67
CA ASP A 60 2.72 12.97 -7.57
C ASP A 60 2.24 13.82 -8.74
N ASP A 61 2.72 15.03 -8.84
CA ASP A 61 2.39 15.99 -9.90
C ASP A 61 3.17 15.74 -11.19
N GLN A 62 4.17 14.86 -11.15
CA GLN A 62 4.93 14.52 -12.35
C GLN A 62 4.05 13.79 -13.37
N PRO A 63 4.15 14.15 -14.66
CA PRO A 63 3.42 13.48 -15.71
C PRO A 63 3.74 11.98 -15.75
N ILE A 64 2.70 11.15 -15.82
CA ILE A 64 2.89 9.71 -16.02
C ILE A 64 2.65 9.43 -17.51
N PRO A 65 3.62 8.88 -18.23
CA PRO A 65 3.34 8.29 -19.52
C PRO A 65 2.46 7.05 -19.30
N LEU A 66 1.18 7.17 -19.63
CA LEU A 66 0.29 6.01 -19.68
C LEU A 66 0.49 5.34 -21.04
N PRO A 67 0.55 4.00 -21.11
CA PRO A 67 0.63 3.30 -22.39
C PRO A 67 -0.52 3.71 -23.33
N GLY A 68 -0.19 4.20 -24.51
CA GLY A 68 -1.17 4.59 -25.51
C GLY A 68 -1.78 6.00 -25.37
N LEU A 69 -1.34 6.79 -24.39
CA LEU A 69 -1.76 8.19 -24.25
C LEU A 69 -0.60 9.15 -24.49
N PRO A 70 -0.86 10.34 -25.07
CA PRO A 70 0.18 11.33 -25.27
C PRO A 70 0.80 11.77 -23.96
N VAL A 71 2.13 11.98 -23.97
CA VAL A 71 2.87 12.59 -22.87
C VAL A 71 2.37 14.02 -22.70
N GLY A 72 1.76 14.33 -21.60
CA GLY A 72 1.13 15.64 -21.36
C GLY A 72 -0.07 15.51 -20.45
N GLY A 73 -0.19 14.39 -19.82
CA GLY A 73 -1.28 14.07 -18.91
C GLY A 73 -1.09 14.68 -17.53
N HIS A 74 -2.10 14.61 -16.81
CA HIS A 74 -2.33 15.05 -15.47
C HIS A 74 -1.48 14.30 -14.45
N GLY A 75 -1.07 14.95 -13.38
CA GLY A 75 -0.37 14.34 -12.27
C GLY A 75 -1.18 13.22 -11.58
N TYR A 76 -0.48 12.41 -10.82
CA TYR A 76 -1.06 11.33 -10.03
C TYR A 76 -1.52 11.87 -8.67
N THR A 77 -2.57 12.70 -8.67
CA THR A 77 -3.06 13.40 -7.47
C THR A 77 -4.56 13.24 -7.29
N GLY A 78 -5.01 13.45 -6.06
CA GLY A 78 -6.42 13.50 -5.70
C GLY A 78 -7.22 12.29 -6.19
N GLU A 79 -8.38 12.54 -6.75
CA GLU A 79 -9.33 11.50 -7.19
C GLU A 79 -8.71 10.46 -8.13
N ARG A 80 -7.82 10.88 -9.02
CA ARG A 80 -7.15 9.99 -9.98
C ARG A 80 -6.21 9.00 -9.29
N GLY A 81 -5.37 9.50 -8.38
CA GLY A 81 -4.47 8.65 -7.61
C GLY A 81 -5.22 7.69 -6.70
N ILE A 82 -6.29 8.16 -6.06
CA ILE A 82 -7.17 7.35 -5.21
C ILE A 82 -7.87 6.25 -6.03
N ALA A 83 -8.41 6.59 -7.21
CA ALA A 83 -9.10 5.62 -8.07
C ALA A 83 -8.14 4.53 -8.58
N ASP A 84 -6.92 4.89 -9.02
CA ASP A 84 -5.92 3.92 -9.46
C ASP A 84 -5.48 3.03 -8.29
N THR A 85 -5.23 3.60 -7.12
CA THR A 85 -4.86 2.83 -5.92
C THR A 85 -5.97 1.86 -5.51
N ALA A 86 -7.23 2.29 -5.56
CA ALA A 86 -8.37 1.43 -5.26
C ALA A 86 -8.51 0.29 -6.28
N ALA A 87 -8.29 0.56 -7.56
CA ALA A 87 -8.31 -0.46 -8.61
C ALA A 87 -7.20 -1.52 -8.40
N GLU A 88 -5.98 -1.09 -8.03
CA GLU A 88 -4.89 -2.03 -7.74
C GLU A 88 -5.14 -2.84 -6.46
N ALA A 89 -5.71 -2.23 -5.43
CA ALA A 89 -6.13 -2.94 -4.23
C ALA A 89 -7.21 -3.99 -4.52
N ALA A 90 -8.16 -3.67 -5.41
CA ALA A 90 -9.17 -4.62 -5.86
C ALA A 90 -8.54 -5.79 -6.66
N ARG A 91 -7.56 -5.52 -7.53
CA ARG A 91 -6.83 -6.57 -8.27
C ARG A 91 -6.09 -7.53 -7.35
N LEU A 92 -5.46 -7.02 -6.28
CA LEU A 92 -4.82 -7.87 -5.26
C LEU A 92 -5.84 -8.81 -4.61
N ARG A 93 -7.01 -8.29 -4.21
CA ARG A 93 -8.08 -9.11 -3.61
C ARG A 93 -8.57 -10.22 -4.54
N LEU A 94 -8.72 -9.93 -5.84
CA LEU A 94 -9.09 -10.95 -6.84
C LEU A 94 -8.05 -12.06 -6.99
N GLN A 95 -6.82 -11.84 -6.52
CA GLN A 95 -5.73 -12.82 -6.54
C GLN A 95 -5.51 -13.49 -5.18
N GLY A 96 -6.43 -13.33 -4.24
CA GLY A 96 -6.34 -13.92 -2.90
C GLY A 96 -5.42 -13.17 -1.94
N VAL A 97 -4.94 -11.97 -2.32
CA VAL A 97 -4.13 -11.13 -1.43
C VAL A 97 -4.99 -10.00 -0.87
N THR A 98 -5.11 -9.93 0.45
CA THR A 98 -5.85 -8.85 1.12
C THR A 98 -4.92 -7.71 1.50
N PRO A 99 -5.00 -6.53 0.85
CA PRO A 99 -4.30 -5.36 1.32
C PRO A 99 -4.95 -4.82 2.60
N VAL A 100 -4.16 -4.69 3.66
CA VAL A 100 -4.59 -4.24 4.98
C VAL A 100 -3.82 -2.97 5.31
N CYS A 101 -4.50 -1.88 5.65
CA CYS A 101 -3.87 -0.59 5.85
C CYS A 101 -3.71 -0.21 7.31
N ILE A 102 -2.48 0.11 7.72
CA ILE A 102 -2.21 0.96 8.87
C ILE A 102 -2.27 2.40 8.39
N PHE A 103 -3.36 3.06 8.72
CA PHE A 103 -3.66 4.40 8.24
C PHE A 103 -3.09 5.47 9.16
N THR A 104 -2.24 6.33 8.61
CA THR A 104 -1.56 7.42 9.33
C THR A 104 -2.07 8.80 8.98
N GLY A 105 -3.07 8.88 8.09
CA GLY A 105 -3.64 10.15 7.63
C GLY A 105 -4.60 10.81 8.63
N THR A 106 -5.07 11.99 8.26
CA THR A 106 -6.02 12.79 9.03
C THR A 106 -7.47 12.41 8.71
N ASP A 107 -8.43 13.08 9.33
CA ASP A 107 -9.87 12.84 9.07
C ASP A 107 -10.24 13.15 7.61
N ARG A 108 -9.51 14.04 6.97
CA ARG A 108 -9.72 14.44 5.58
C ARG A 108 -9.51 13.28 4.61
N GLU A 109 -8.52 12.42 4.88
CA GLU A 109 -8.15 11.31 4.01
C GLU A 109 -8.92 10.01 4.32
N VAL A 110 -9.69 9.95 5.43
CA VAL A 110 -10.49 8.76 5.80
C VAL A 110 -11.39 8.27 4.68
N PRO A 111 -12.12 9.11 3.92
CA PRO A 111 -12.94 8.64 2.80
C PRO A 111 -12.12 7.95 1.71
N ALA A 112 -10.94 8.48 1.37
CA ALA A 112 -10.02 7.87 0.41
C ALA A 112 -9.50 6.52 0.92
N ALA A 113 -9.06 6.45 2.17
CA ALA A 113 -8.59 5.22 2.80
C ALA A 113 -9.68 4.13 2.81
N ARG A 114 -10.92 4.48 3.14
CA ARG A 114 -12.07 3.56 3.09
C ARG A 114 -12.38 3.09 1.68
N ARG A 115 -12.26 3.95 0.68
CA ARG A 115 -12.48 3.59 -0.72
C ARG A 115 -11.42 2.58 -1.20
N ILE A 116 -10.17 2.73 -0.80
CA ILE A 116 -9.06 1.86 -1.19
C ILE A 116 -9.09 0.53 -0.43
N TYR A 117 -9.18 0.60 0.90
CA TYR A 117 -8.96 -0.55 1.78
C TYR A 117 -10.26 -1.13 2.38
N GLY A 118 -11.37 -0.40 2.31
CA GLY A 118 -12.65 -0.82 2.90
C GLY A 118 -12.56 -0.91 4.42
N ALA A 119 -13.02 -2.02 4.98
CA ALA A 119 -12.94 -2.31 6.41
C ALA A 119 -11.55 -2.83 6.85
N ALA A 120 -10.66 -3.14 5.89
CA ALA A 120 -9.32 -3.65 6.18
C ALA A 120 -8.33 -2.50 6.47
N MET A 121 -8.70 -1.59 7.36
CA MET A 121 -7.85 -0.48 7.78
C MET A 121 -7.98 -0.22 9.28
N THR A 122 -6.88 0.16 9.89
CA THR A 122 -6.82 0.66 11.26
C THR A 122 -6.03 1.95 11.30
N ARG A 123 -6.62 3.01 11.87
CA ARG A 123 -5.94 4.29 12.05
C ARG A 123 -5.08 4.25 13.31
N ILE A 124 -3.88 4.80 13.19
CA ILE A 124 -2.99 5.01 14.33
C ILE A 124 -2.73 6.51 14.53
N PRO A 125 -2.80 7.00 15.78
CA PRO A 125 -2.53 8.42 16.09
C PRO A 125 -1.03 8.73 16.07
N SER A 126 -0.18 7.74 16.27
CA SER A 126 1.27 7.86 16.25
C SER A 126 1.94 6.51 16.02
N VAL A 127 3.23 6.55 15.68
CA VAL A 127 4.05 5.34 15.43
C VAL A 127 4.10 4.40 16.63
N GLY A 128 3.98 4.90 17.86
CA GLY A 128 3.94 4.08 19.07
C GLY A 128 2.80 3.06 19.12
N TRP A 129 1.71 3.31 18.36
CA TRP A 129 0.57 2.40 18.27
C TRP A 129 0.68 1.37 17.14
N PHE A 130 1.80 1.37 16.42
CA PHE A 130 1.96 0.53 15.24
C PHE A 130 1.85 -0.97 15.56
N ALA A 131 2.54 -1.44 16.59
CA ALA A 131 2.55 -2.85 16.97
C ALA A 131 1.14 -3.35 17.39
N ASP A 132 0.42 -2.54 18.17
CA ASP A 132 -0.93 -2.87 18.62
C ASP A 132 -1.91 -2.89 17.43
N ALA A 133 -1.79 -1.94 16.51
CA ALA A 133 -2.60 -1.87 15.30
C ALA A 133 -2.37 -3.08 14.39
N VAL A 134 -1.11 -3.47 14.18
CA VAL A 134 -0.77 -4.68 13.41
C VAL A 134 -1.37 -5.91 14.06
N THR A 135 -1.17 -6.07 15.36
CA THR A 135 -1.70 -7.22 16.12
C THR A 135 -3.22 -7.31 15.97
N LYS A 136 -3.93 -6.21 16.19
CA LYS A 136 -5.38 -6.15 16.06
C LYS A 136 -5.84 -6.49 14.64
N LEU A 137 -5.23 -5.89 13.61
CA LEU A 137 -5.58 -6.17 12.22
C LEU A 137 -5.39 -7.64 11.86
N LEU A 138 -4.29 -8.24 12.28
CA LEU A 138 -4.03 -9.66 12.02
C LEU A 138 -5.06 -10.54 12.73
N GLN A 139 -5.36 -10.25 14.00
CA GLN A 139 -6.41 -10.99 14.74
C GLN A 139 -7.78 -10.88 14.05
N ASP A 140 -8.16 -9.66 13.60
CA ASP A 140 -9.43 -9.42 12.93
C ASP A 140 -9.52 -10.16 11.57
N GLN A 141 -8.39 -10.28 10.86
CA GLN A 141 -8.36 -11.03 9.60
C GLN A 141 -8.38 -12.55 9.81
N LEU A 142 -7.77 -13.04 10.88
CA LEU A 142 -7.76 -14.47 11.23
C LEU A 142 -9.10 -14.96 11.79
N ARG A 143 -9.90 -14.09 12.40
CA ARG A 143 -11.22 -14.42 12.98
C ARG A 143 -12.38 -14.39 11.98
N LYS A 144 -12.17 -13.92 10.77
CA LYS A 144 -13.18 -13.90 9.70
C LYS A 144 -13.30 -15.29 9.06
N GLU A 145 -13.69 -16.27 9.86
CA GLU A 145 -14.12 -17.58 9.42
C GLU A 145 -15.62 -17.63 9.22
#